data_a1dd03de5c5bc1eacd0b3961cb498ffc
#
_entry.id   a1dd03de5c5bc1eacd0b3961cb498ffc
#
_cell.length_a   1.000
_cell.length_b   1.000
_cell.length_c   1.000
_cell.angle_alpha   90.00
_cell.angle_beta   90.00
_cell.angle_gamma   90.00
#
_symmetry.space_group_name_H-M   'P 1'
#
loop_
_entity.id
_entity.type
_entity.pdbx_description
1 polymer ?
#
loop_
_entity_poly.entity_id
_entity_poly.type
_entity_poly.pdbx_seq_one_letter_code
_entity_poly.pdbx_strand_id
1 'polypeptide(L)'
;MSLQRPSLLLFGALGVGAYFLLAPKFPKDQSVNVVLGEAAPQVTEVTMHYGSDKDGELARDVSLRFDKGKAPRVVHHEARLPDGDYTVAIEVRGERTWTKERRVHLEGGSTTQIDVGAR
;
A
#
# COMPACT_ATOMS: atom_id res chain seq x y z
N MET A 1 6.02 -7.70 -47.76
CA MET A 1 5.94 -6.74 -46.63
C MET A 1 4.53 -6.30 -46.30
N SER A 2 3.57 -6.69 -47.08
CA SER A 2 2.16 -6.42 -46.78
C SER A 2 1.73 -7.01 -45.44
N LEU A 3 2.38 -8.06 -44.99
CA LEU A 3 2.06 -8.70 -43.70
C LEU A 3 2.42 -7.83 -42.51
N GLN A 4 3.42 -6.99 -42.64
CA GLN A 4 3.84 -6.16 -41.51
C GLN A 4 2.84 -5.06 -41.19
N ARG A 5 2.20 -4.49 -42.20
CA ARG A 5 1.24 -3.42 -41.94
C ARG A 5 0.02 -3.89 -41.13
N PRO A 6 -0.63 -5.01 -41.50
CA PRO A 6 -1.69 -5.55 -40.67
C PRO A 6 -1.19 -5.92 -39.28
N SER A 7 0.05 -6.41 -39.17
CA SER A 7 0.63 -6.73 -37.87
C SER A 7 0.83 -5.50 -37.02
N LEU A 8 1.30 -4.41 -37.62
CA LEU A 8 1.50 -3.16 -36.86
C LEU A 8 0.18 -2.61 -36.37
N LEU A 9 -0.87 -2.66 -37.17
CA LEU A 9 -2.19 -2.23 -36.75
C LEU A 9 -2.72 -3.12 -35.64
N LEU A 10 -2.47 -4.41 -35.71
CA LEU A 10 -2.87 -5.36 -34.70
C LEU A 10 -2.12 -5.08 -33.38
N PHE A 11 -0.83 -4.82 -33.47
CA PHE A 11 -0.04 -4.45 -32.29
C PHE A 11 -0.54 -3.18 -31.65
N GLY A 12 -0.90 -2.18 -32.44
CA GLY A 12 -1.46 -0.96 -31.91
C GLY A 12 -2.76 -1.19 -31.16
N ALA A 13 -3.66 -2.00 -31.72
CA ALA A 13 -4.92 -2.34 -31.07
C ALA A 13 -4.69 -3.12 -29.78
N LEU A 14 -3.78 -4.11 -29.81
CA LEU A 14 -3.43 -4.88 -28.63
C LEU A 14 -2.77 -3.99 -27.55
N GLY A 15 -1.93 -3.05 -27.95
CA GLY A 15 -1.30 -2.12 -27.04
C GLY A 15 -2.30 -1.27 -26.30
N VAL A 16 -3.30 -0.73 -27.00
CA VAL A 16 -4.36 0.06 -26.38
C VAL A 16 -5.20 -0.81 -25.46
N GLY A 17 -5.59 -2.01 -25.90
CA GLY A 17 -6.34 -2.93 -25.07
C GLY A 17 -5.57 -3.35 -23.82
N ALA A 18 -4.28 -3.63 -23.98
CA ALA A 18 -3.42 -3.98 -22.85
C ALA A 18 -3.32 -2.82 -21.87
N TYR A 19 -3.21 -1.60 -22.37
CA TYR A 19 -3.16 -0.42 -21.51
C TYR A 19 -4.41 -0.33 -20.64
N PHE A 20 -5.59 -0.45 -21.21
CA PHE A 20 -6.83 -0.39 -20.46
C PHE A 20 -6.97 -1.53 -19.45
N LEU A 21 -6.53 -2.72 -19.82
CA LEU A 21 -6.58 -3.87 -18.92
C LEU A 21 -5.58 -3.75 -17.77
N LEU A 22 -4.41 -3.18 -18.04
CA LEU A 22 -3.34 -3.08 -17.06
C LEU A 22 -3.41 -1.79 -16.23
N ALA A 23 -4.14 -0.78 -16.68
CA ALA A 23 -4.21 0.49 -15.98
C ALA A 23 -4.60 0.34 -14.49
N PRO A 24 -5.56 -0.53 -14.11
CA PRO A 24 -5.87 -0.75 -12.70
C PRO A 24 -4.73 -1.39 -11.92
N LYS A 25 -3.75 -2.00 -12.63
CA LYS A 25 -2.59 -2.64 -12.00
C LYS A 25 -1.38 -1.75 -11.93
N PHE A 26 -1.46 -0.54 -12.49
CA PHE A 26 -0.36 0.40 -12.39
C PHE A 26 -0.28 0.93 -10.98
N PRO A 27 0.95 1.07 -10.43
CA PRO A 27 1.10 1.65 -9.11
C PRO A 27 0.54 3.07 -9.04
N LYS A 28 -0.17 3.35 -7.96
CA LYS A 28 -0.69 4.67 -7.65
C LYS A 28 -0.29 5.01 -6.23
N ASP A 29 -0.28 6.28 -5.90
CA ASP A 29 -0.03 6.70 -4.54
C ASP A 29 -1.28 6.43 -3.71
N GLN A 30 -1.19 5.46 -2.82
CA GLN A 30 -2.28 5.07 -1.92
C GLN A 30 -2.08 5.76 -0.59
N SER A 31 -3.02 6.59 -0.21
CA SER A 31 -2.94 7.33 1.06
C SER A 31 -3.43 6.42 2.19
N VAL A 32 -2.56 6.21 3.17
CA VAL A 32 -2.86 5.37 4.33
C VAL A 32 -2.53 6.14 5.60
N ASN A 33 -3.51 6.21 6.49
CA ASN A 33 -3.33 6.80 7.81
C ASN A 33 -3.33 5.69 8.85
N VAL A 34 -2.24 5.60 9.61
CA VAL A 34 -2.11 4.65 10.71
C VAL A 34 -2.35 5.40 12.01
N VAL A 35 -3.40 5.04 12.72
CA VAL A 35 -3.79 5.72 13.95
C VAL A 35 -3.12 5.03 15.13
N LEU A 36 -2.15 5.70 15.73
CA LEU A 36 -1.46 5.23 16.95
C LEU A 36 -2.20 5.65 18.20
N GLY A 37 -2.91 6.77 18.16
CA GLY A 37 -3.68 7.27 19.28
C GLY A 37 -2.83 7.56 20.49
N GLU A 38 -3.24 7.04 21.64
CA GLU A 38 -2.56 7.28 22.92
C GLU A 38 -1.22 6.56 23.01
N ALA A 39 -0.97 5.58 22.16
CA ALA A 39 0.30 4.87 22.15
C ALA A 39 1.43 5.68 21.49
N ALA A 40 1.09 6.73 20.75
CA ALA A 40 2.07 7.50 19.97
C ALA A 40 3.33 7.92 20.76
N PRO A 41 3.23 8.42 22.01
CA PRO A 41 4.44 8.88 22.70
C PRO A 41 5.50 7.81 22.93
N GLN A 42 5.11 6.55 22.98
CA GLN A 42 6.07 5.45 23.19
C GLN A 42 6.59 4.86 21.88
N VAL A 43 5.96 5.17 20.74
CA VAL A 43 6.27 4.52 19.48
C VAL A 43 7.53 5.11 18.86
N THR A 44 8.45 4.24 18.43
CA THR A 44 9.68 4.63 17.79
C THR A 44 9.78 4.09 16.36
N GLU A 45 9.01 3.07 16.03
CA GLU A 45 9.03 2.52 14.68
C GLU A 45 7.67 1.91 14.32
N VAL A 46 7.25 2.14 13.10
CA VAL A 46 6.06 1.52 12.54
C VAL A 46 6.48 0.88 11.22
N THR A 47 6.31 -0.43 11.11
CA THR A 47 6.62 -1.17 9.90
C THR A 47 5.33 -1.76 9.33
N MET A 48 5.12 -1.55 8.05
CA MET A 48 3.93 -2.03 7.36
C MET A 48 4.34 -2.96 6.22
N HIS A 49 3.74 -4.15 6.22
CA HIS A 49 3.94 -5.15 5.17
C HIS A 49 2.63 -5.30 4.41
N TYR A 50 2.63 -4.87 3.15
CA TYR A 50 1.46 -4.98 2.29
C TYR A 50 1.57 -6.25 1.47
N GLY A 51 0.65 -7.17 1.69
CA GLY A 51 0.58 -8.41 0.92
C GLY A 51 -0.65 -8.40 0.02
N SER A 52 -0.47 -8.79 -1.24
CA SER A 52 -1.58 -8.92 -2.17
C SER A 52 -2.43 -10.12 -1.81
N ASP A 53 -3.74 -9.94 -1.70
CA ASP A 53 -4.67 -11.04 -1.42
C ASP A 53 -4.70 -12.06 -2.57
N LYS A 54 -4.41 -11.61 -3.79
CA LYS A 54 -4.44 -12.47 -4.97
C LYS A 54 -3.34 -13.52 -4.96
N ASP A 55 -2.13 -13.09 -4.61
CA ASP A 55 -0.93 -13.91 -4.77
C ASP A 55 -0.34 -14.31 -3.43
N GLY A 56 -0.77 -13.69 -2.34
CA GLY A 56 -0.15 -13.88 -1.04
C GLY A 56 1.27 -13.36 -0.98
N GLU A 57 1.73 -12.66 -2.01
CA GLU A 57 3.07 -12.14 -2.07
C GLU A 57 3.17 -10.79 -1.38
N LEU A 58 4.33 -10.51 -0.80
CA LEU A 58 4.64 -9.22 -0.25
C LEU A 58 4.75 -8.20 -1.38
N ALA A 59 3.83 -7.25 -1.44
CA ALA A 59 3.81 -6.24 -2.49
C ALA A 59 4.63 -5.02 -2.11
N ARG A 60 4.69 -4.68 -0.84
CA ARG A 60 5.40 -3.49 -0.37
C ARG A 60 5.74 -3.61 1.11
N ASP A 61 6.90 -3.08 1.44
CA ASP A 61 7.40 -3.05 2.81
C ASP A 61 7.81 -1.61 3.13
N VAL A 62 7.26 -1.05 4.19
CA VAL A 62 7.52 0.34 4.56
C VAL A 62 7.84 0.42 6.05
N SER A 63 8.92 1.11 6.39
CA SER A 63 9.32 1.29 7.77
C SER A 63 9.50 2.78 8.05
N LEU A 64 8.83 3.26 9.09
CA LEU A 64 8.88 4.65 9.52
C LEU A 64 9.44 4.70 10.94
N ARG A 65 10.46 5.52 11.13
CA ARG A 65 11.10 5.70 12.43
C ARG A 65 10.84 7.07 12.99
N PHE A 66 10.69 7.11 14.31
CA PHE A 66 10.45 8.35 15.04
C PHE A 66 11.35 8.40 16.25
N ASP A 67 11.81 9.60 16.61
CA ASP A 67 12.47 9.81 17.88
C ASP A 67 11.44 9.62 18.98
N LYS A 68 11.91 9.18 20.14
CA LYS A 68 11.04 8.95 21.29
C LYS A 68 10.23 10.20 21.63
N GLY A 69 8.94 10.03 21.71
CA GLY A 69 8.00 11.12 22.00
C GLY A 69 7.63 11.97 20.81
N LYS A 70 8.16 11.66 19.62
CA LYS A 70 7.93 12.46 18.40
C LYS A 70 6.96 11.82 17.41
N ALA A 71 6.53 10.58 17.63
CA ALA A 71 5.59 9.94 16.73
C ALA A 71 4.23 10.66 16.80
N PRO A 72 3.63 11.00 15.66
CA PRO A 72 2.31 11.62 15.66
C PRO A 72 1.23 10.60 16.01
N ARG A 73 0.10 11.09 16.50
CA ARG A 73 -1.04 10.20 16.81
C ARG A 73 -1.59 9.53 15.56
N VAL A 74 -1.49 10.19 14.44
CA VAL A 74 -1.88 9.64 13.14
C VAL A 74 -0.66 9.74 12.23
N VAL A 75 -0.16 8.59 11.79
CA VAL A 75 0.96 8.53 10.86
C VAL A 75 0.39 8.48 9.46
N HIS A 76 0.67 9.53 8.69
CA HIS A 76 0.24 9.59 7.30
C HIS A 76 1.38 9.14 6.40
N HIS A 77 1.08 8.20 5.48
CA HIS A 77 2.06 7.84 4.48
C HIS A 77 1.38 7.47 3.18
N GLU A 78 2.15 7.45 2.13
CA GLU A 78 1.70 7.03 0.82
C GLU A 78 2.47 5.78 0.41
N ALA A 79 1.73 4.77 0.02
CA ALA A 79 2.29 3.54 -0.50
C ALA A 79 2.01 3.47 -2.00
N ARG A 80 3.04 3.23 -2.79
CA ARG A 80 2.88 3.14 -4.24
C ARG A 80 2.50 1.72 -4.61
N LEU A 81 1.21 1.48 -4.76
CA LEU A 81 0.64 0.17 -5.01
C LEU A 81 -0.52 0.29 -6.01
N PRO A 82 -0.77 -0.76 -6.82
CA PRO A 82 -1.98 -0.80 -7.62
C PRO A 82 -3.23 -0.82 -6.75
N ASP A 83 -4.36 -0.36 -7.29
CA ASP A 83 -5.64 -0.53 -6.63
C ASP A 83 -5.91 -2.01 -6.40
N GLY A 84 -6.49 -2.36 -5.29
CA GLY A 84 -6.84 -3.75 -5.00
C GLY A 84 -6.96 -4.04 -3.52
N ASP A 85 -7.14 -5.31 -3.23
CA ASP A 85 -7.28 -5.79 -1.87
C ASP A 85 -5.94 -6.26 -1.34
N TYR A 86 -5.62 -5.84 -0.13
CA TYR A 86 -4.36 -6.16 0.53
C TYR A 86 -4.58 -6.56 1.97
N THR A 87 -3.71 -7.42 2.45
CA THR A 87 -3.57 -7.66 3.88
C THR A 87 -2.36 -6.87 4.35
N VAL A 88 -2.58 -5.99 5.32
CA VAL A 88 -1.52 -5.15 5.86
C VAL A 88 -1.18 -5.65 7.25
N ALA A 89 0.05 -6.09 7.43
CA ALA A 89 0.58 -6.45 8.72
C ALA A 89 1.38 -5.25 9.24
N ILE A 90 0.96 -4.70 10.37
CA ILE A 90 1.56 -3.50 10.94
C ILE A 90 2.23 -3.88 12.24
N GLU A 91 3.55 -3.73 12.29
CA GLU A 91 4.32 -3.93 13.49
C GLU A 91 4.65 -2.58 14.10
N VAL A 92 4.26 -2.39 15.34
CA VAL A 92 4.51 -1.15 16.07
C VAL A 92 5.52 -1.43 17.17
N ARG A 93 6.61 -0.69 17.16
CA ARG A 93 7.69 -0.82 18.14
C ARG A 93 7.81 0.43 18.99
N GLY A 94 8.01 0.21 20.25
CA GLY A 94 8.23 1.27 21.23
C GLY A 94 8.61 0.62 22.55
N GLU A 95 8.08 1.10 23.66
CA GLU A 95 8.27 0.44 24.94
C GLU A 95 7.70 -0.98 24.93
N ARG A 96 6.66 -1.17 24.15
CA ARG A 96 6.11 -2.50 23.83
C ARG A 96 6.09 -2.67 22.33
N THR A 97 6.06 -3.92 21.89
CA THR A 97 5.96 -4.25 20.48
C THR A 97 4.69 -5.06 20.28
N TRP A 98 3.90 -4.66 19.28
CA TRP A 98 2.73 -5.42 18.91
C TRP A 98 2.52 -5.39 17.40
N THR A 99 1.76 -6.35 16.91
CA THR A 99 1.47 -6.46 15.49
C THR A 99 -0.04 -6.52 15.31
N LYS A 100 -0.54 -5.80 14.32
CA LYS A 100 -1.93 -5.90 13.90
C LYS A 100 -1.99 -6.18 12.41
N GLU A 101 -2.97 -6.98 12.03
CA GLU A 101 -3.20 -7.34 10.65
C GLU A 101 -4.58 -6.90 10.25
N ARG A 102 -4.68 -6.26 9.07
CA ARG A 102 -5.95 -5.75 8.55
C ARG A 102 -6.06 -6.03 7.07
N ARG A 103 -7.22 -6.41 6.63
CA ARG A 103 -7.54 -6.47 5.21
C ARG A 103 -8.09 -5.12 4.80
N VAL A 104 -7.54 -4.57 3.73
CA VAL A 104 -7.92 -3.24 3.26
C VAL A 104 -8.11 -3.27 1.75
N HIS A 105 -8.98 -2.41 1.27
CA HIS A 105 -9.13 -2.15 -0.15
C HIS A 105 -8.50 -0.79 -0.43
N LEU A 106 -7.47 -0.78 -1.27
CA LEU A 106 -6.78 0.45 -1.65
C LEU A 106 -7.26 0.90 -3.01
N GLU A 107 -7.58 2.17 -3.10
CA GLU A 107 -8.06 2.79 -4.31
C GLU A 107 -7.50 4.20 -4.41
N GLY A 108 -6.93 4.54 -5.57
CA GLY A 108 -6.36 5.86 -5.79
C GLY A 108 -7.39 6.95 -5.57
N GLY A 109 -6.99 8.01 -4.89
CA GLY A 109 -7.88 9.12 -4.54
C GLY A 109 -8.65 8.93 -3.24
N SER A 110 -8.59 7.76 -2.63
CA SER A 110 -9.19 7.48 -1.33
C SER A 110 -8.12 7.41 -0.25
N THR A 111 -8.50 7.65 0.99
CA THR A 111 -7.63 7.49 2.14
C THR A 111 -8.10 6.34 2.99
N THR A 112 -7.21 5.41 3.29
CA THR A 112 -7.50 4.26 4.15
C THR A 112 -6.97 4.55 5.55
N GLN A 113 -7.80 4.32 6.55
CA GLN A 113 -7.44 4.55 7.94
C GLN A 113 -7.38 3.21 8.68
N ILE A 114 -6.27 2.97 9.35
CA ILE A 114 -6.02 1.74 10.11
C ILE A 114 -5.69 2.11 11.55
N ASP A 115 -6.52 1.66 12.48
CA ASP A 115 -6.29 1.90 13.90
C ASP A 115 -5.47 0.75 14.47
N VAL A 116 -4.29 1.07 14.95
CA VAL A 116 -3.37 0.09 15.56
C VAL A 116 -3.06 0.43 17.01
N GLY A 117 -3.84 1.31 17.61
CA GLY A 117 -3.63 1.68 19.00
C GLY A 117 -3.56 0.46 19.90
N ALA A 118 -2.68 0.52 20.89
CA ALA A 118 -2.47 -0.59 21.81
C ALA A 118 -3.70 -0.78 22.69
N ARG A 119 -4.10 -2.04 22.83
CA ARG A 119 -5.15 -2.44 23.76
C ARG A 119 -4.84 -3.78 24.34
#